data_ae733938dac462111216ebb6f85856f0
#
_entry.id   ae733938dac462111216ebb6f85856f0
#
_cell.length_a   1.000
_cell.length_b   1.000
_cell.length_c   1.000
_cell.angle_alpha   90.00
_cell.angle_beta   90.00
_cell.angle_gamma   90.00
#
_symmetry.space_group_name_H-M   'P 1'
#
loop_
_entity.id
_entity.type
_entity.pdbx_description
1 polymer ?
#
loop_
_entity_poly.entity_id
_entity_poly.type
_entity_poly.pdbx_seq_one_letter_code
_entity_poly.pdbx_strand_id
1 'polypeptide(L)'
;MTFVGVLEEIVACYREREAFICRDTASGDLSSVSFEEFWTSVSSAATYWTEKRKALPQNEPFRVGIAADNSYPYFVEYLGVIAAGGVFVPLNQSFGAERVLEFAAEIGIPYMLAGAAQLADSEYAAELTAAYPPGRLLPLDEVFAASEQCEPLKDLHKGEPDDTILMLLSSGTSGRSKIVENTNENLSAYPNEVFEQLRPARESGELHHYENLIVLPLFHIGGVIPIVGELARGNSLLISNARQFLQDLGARKFEKLIVAPAMMKRILERAEKNAKVAEILESVREVLCLGAAMSPVLIQALHDRDILPRTYYGLTETTGTVTYRGPYRDGACCTVADFCEIKIEDEEICVRGKNVMKGYYKNPEATAEAIRDGWFHTGDLGRIDEDGYLYVTGRRKNIIVLSNGENVSPEVLEDKLYACPLVDECVVYADGEEIAANIFSVAAAADETKAEEIRAFVKQLNRTLPRVEQIQKLNLSAEELPKNSTGKLLR
;
A
#
# COMPACT_ATOMS: atom_id res chain seq x y z
N MET A 1 9.11 -19.47 10.15
CA MET A 1 9.20 -19.78 8.68
C MET A 1 9.71 -18.50 8.01
N THR A 2 10.51 -18.62 6.96
CA THR A 2 11.01 -17.48 6.20
C THR A 2 10.06 -17.12 5.06
N PHE A 3 10.15 -15.91 4.52
CA PHE A 3 9.24 -15.42 3.49
C PHE A 3 9.26 -16.29 2.22
N VAL A 4 10.46 -16.62 1.72
CA VAL A 4 10.63 -17.52 0.57
C VAL A 4 10.06 -18.91 0.87
N GLY A 5 10.26 -19.45 2.08
CA GLY A 5 9.73 -20.74 2.47
C GLY A 5 8.20 -20.80 2.50
N VAL A 6 7.53 -19.73 2.96
CA VAL A 6 6.06 -19.63 2.90
C VAL A 6 5.57 -19.60 1.46
N LEU A 7 6.22 -18.85 0.58
CA LEU A 7 5.84 -18.79 -0.83
C LEU A 7 6.03 -20.12 -1.54
N GLU A 8 7.10 -20.88 -1.24
CA GLU A 8 7.29 -22.24 -1.77
C GLU A 8 6.13 -23.17 -1.41
N GLU A 9 5.66 -23.14 -0.16
CA GLU A 9 4.53 -23.96 0.27
C GLU A 9 3.22 -23.56 -0.42
N ILE A 10 2.98 -22.25 -0.57
CA ILE A 10 1.82 -21.72 -1.29
C ILE A 10 1.83 -22.21 -2.75
N VAL A 11 2.96 -22.03 -3.43
CA VAL A 11 3.13 -22.46 -4.82
C VAL A 11 2.95 -23.97 -4.98
N ALA A 12 3.58 -24.75 -4.11
CA ALA A 12 3.44 -26.22 -4.13
C ALA A 12 1.98 -26.68 -3.96
N CYS A 13 1.18 -25.91 -3.19
CA CYS A 13 -0.23 -26.20 -2.97
C CYS A 13 -1.11 -25.87 -4.18
N TYR A 14 -0.81 -24.79 -4.90
CA TYR A 14 -1.69 -24.27 -5.96
C TYR A 14 -1.14 -24.41 -7.38
N ARG A 15 -0.08 -25.15 -7.61
CA ARG A 15 0.78 -25.26 -8.81
C ARG A 15 0.12 -24.92 -10.14
N GLU A 16 -0.99 -25.60 -10.47
CA GLU A 16 -1.68 -25.51 -11.75
C GLU A 16 -2.70 -24.35 -11.83
N ARG A 17 -3.00 -23.70 -10.69
CA ARG A 17 -3.92 -22.56 -10.68
C ARG A 17 -3.26 -21.35 -11.32
N GLU A 18 -4.08 -20.47 -11.90
CA GLU A 18 -3.65 -19.16 -12.32
C GLU A 18 -3.25 -18.32 -11.10
N ALA A 19 -2.02 -17.79 -11.11
CA ALA A 19 -1.50 -16.88 -10.10
C ALA A 19 -1.54 -15.43 -10.57
N PHE A 20 -1.19 -15.20 -11.83
CA PHE A 20 -1.16 -13.86 -12.42
C PHE A 20 -1.85 -13.81 -13.77
N ILE A 21 -2.41 -12.64 -14.02
CA ILE A 21 -2.92 -12.20 -15.32
C ILE A 21 -1.94 -11.13 -15.78
N CYS A 22 -1.26 -11.38 -16.89
CA CYS A 22 -0.24 -10.48 -17.43
C CYS A 22 -0.74 -9.82 -18.72
N ARG A 23 -0.50 -8.52 -18.83
CA ARG A 23 -0.75 -7.78 -20.07
C ARG A 23 0.52 -7.72 -20.90
N ASP A 24 0.45 -8.19 -22.13
CA ASP A 24 1.48 -7.95 -23.12
C ASP A 24 1.50 -6.45 -23.50
N THR A 25 2.65 -5.81 -23.37
CA THR A 25 2.80 -4.38 -23.59
C THR A 25 2.72 -3.98 -25.07
N ALA A 26 2.99 -4.91 -25.98
CA ALA A 26 2.98 -4.64 -27.43
C ALA A 26 1.61 -4.89 -28.06
N SER A 27 0.96 -6.04 -27.76
CA SER A 27 -0.35 -6.39 -28.32
C SER A 27 -1.51 -5.89 -27.48
N GLY A 28 -1.31 -5.70 -26.16
CA GLY A 28 -2.35 -5.40 -25.18
C GLY A 28 -3.18 -6.62 -24.77
N ASP A 29 -2.82 -7.80 -25.22
CA ASP A 29 -3.51 -9.05 -24.89
C ASP A 29 -3.22 -9.48 -23.45
N LEU A 30 -4.16 -10.21 -22.85
CA LEU A 30 -3.98 -10.81 -21.54
C LEU A 30 -3.58 -12.27 -21.66
N SER A 31 -2.59 -12.69 -20.89
CA SER A 31 -2.14 -14.07 -20.74
C SER A 31 -2.21 -14.48 -19.27
N SER A 32 -2.40 -15.77 -19.03
CA SER A 32 -2.40 -16.37 -17.70
C SER A 32 -1.03 -16.93 -17.38
N VAL A 33 -0.61 -16.79 -16.11
CA VAL A 33 0.60 -17.38 -15.55
C VAL A 33 0.18 -18.21 -14.34
N SER A 34 0.48 -19.52 -14.35
CA SER A 34 0.22 -20.42 -13.21
C SER A 34 1.15 -20.13 -12.04
N PHE A 35 0.82 -20.66 -10.84
CA PHE A 35 1.71 -20.59 -9.69
C PHE A 35 3.07 -21.25 -9.97
N GLU A 36 3.10 -22.36 -10.72
CA GLU A 36 4.34 -23.05 -11.09
C GLU A 36 5.20 -22.23 -12.05
N GLU A 37 4.58 -21.62 -13.10
CA GLU A 37 5.29 -20.75 -14.03
C GLU A 37 5.81 -19.50 -13.32
N PHE A 38 4.99 -18.87 -12.48
CA PHE A 38 5.42 -17.73 -11.66
C PHE A 38 6.65 -18.09 -10.80
N TRP A 39 6.62 -19.23 -10.13
CA TRP A 39 7.75 -19.64 -9.28
C TRP A 39 8.99 -19.99 -10.08
N THR A 40 8.81 -20.50 -11.29
CA THR A 40 9.89 -20.74 -12.25
C THR A 40 10.54 -19.41 -12.62
N SER A 41 9.76 -18.37 -12.96
CA SER A 41 10.26 -17.02 -13.24
C SER A 41 11.03 -16.46 -12.03
N VAL A 42 10.49 -16.57 -10.81
CA VAL A 42 11.17 -16.12 -9.57
C VAL A 42 12.49 -16.87 -9.37
N SER A 43 12.51 -18.20 -9.59
CA SER A 43 13.71 -19.04 -9.43
C SER A 43 14.78 -18.72 -10.49
N SER A 44 14.38 -18.42 -11.70
CA SER A 44 15.26 -17.97 -12.79
C SER A 44 15.83 -16.58 -12.51
N ALA A 45 15.00 -15.66 -12.00
CA ALA A 45 15.47 -14.35 -11.53
C ALA A 45 16.47 -14.49 -10.36
N ALA A 46 16.24 -15.43 -9.45
CA ALA A 46 17.19 -15.70 -8.35
C ALA A 46 18.56 -16.18 -8.88
N THR A 47 18.59 -16.97 -9.96
CA THR A 47 19.84 -17.34 -10.64
C THR A 47 20.55 -16.10 -11.18
N TYR A 48 19.84 -15.26 -11.95
CA TYR A 48 20.39 -14.02 -12.47
C TYR A 48 21.00 -13.13 -11.38
N TRP A 49 20.28 -12.92 -10.31
CA TRP A 49 20.72 -12.08 -9.19
C TRP A 49 21.85 -12.72 -8.37
N THR A 50 21.90 -14.04 -8.27
CA THR A 50 23.01 -14.75 -7.66
C THR A 50 24.31 -14.49 -8.41
N GLU A 51 24.29 -14.50 -9.75
CA GLU A 51 25.48 -14.15 -10.55
C GLU A 51 25.86 -12.67 -10.41
N LYS A 52 24.89 -11.77 -10.35
CA LYS A 52 25.15 -10.34 -10.07
C LYS A 52 25.76 -10.13 -8.69
N ARG A 53 25.30 -10.87 -7.67
CA ARG A 53 25.86 -10.85 -6.30
C ARG A 53 27.32 -11.27 -6.28
N LYS A 54 27.71 -12.33 -7.01
CA LYS A 54 29.10 -12.79 -7.11
C LYS A 54 30.03 -11.74 -7.72
N ALA A 55 29.53 -10.87 -8.56
CA ALA A 55 30.27 -9.79 -9.18
C ALA A 55 30.47 -8.57 -8.26
N LEU A 56 29.85 -8.54 -7.07
CA LEU A 56 30.03 -7.48 -6.09
C LEU A 56 31.34 -7.68 -5.30
N PRO A 57 32.03 -6.59 -4.92
CA PRO A 57 33.09 -6.65 -3.91
C PRO A 57 32.56 -7.26 -2.59
N GLN A 58 33.44 -8.00 -1.89
CA GLN A 58 33.02 -8.72 -0.66
C GLN A 58 32.41 -7.85 0.44
N ASN A 59 32.72 -6.57 0.47
CA ASN A 59 32.23 -5.61 1.50
C ASN A 59 31.05 -4.79 1.01
N GLU A 60 30.61 -4.97 -0.23
CA GLU A 60 29.47 -4.24 -0.75
C GLU A 60 28.17 -5.01 -0.45
N PRO A 61 27.18 -4.40 0.21
CA PRO A 61 25.95 -5.08 0.55
C PRO A 61 25.16 -5.41 -0.73
N PHE A 62 24.58 -6.62 -0.79
CA PHE A 62 23.73 -6.99 -1.91
C PHE A 62 22.34 -6.39 -1.75
N ARG A 63 22.14 -5.20 -2.29
CA ARG A 63 20.91 -4.44 -2.30
C ARG A 63 20.57 -4.05 -3.73
N VAL A 64 19.29 -4.19 -4.08
CA VAL A 64 18.79 -3.81 -5.40
C VAL A 64 17.67 -2.81 -5.24
N GLY A 65 17.88 -1.60 -5.77
CA GLY A 65 16.86 -0.57 -5.84
C GLY A 65 16.02 -0.70 -7.10
N ILE A 66 14.79 -0.22 -7.04
CA ILE A 66 13.92 -0.12 -8.22
C ILE A 66 13.15 1.19 -8.21
N ALA A 67 13.10 1.86 -9.36
CA ALA A 67 12.23 2.99 -9.66
C ALA A 67 11.49 2.67 -10.96
N ALA A 68 10.28 2.10 -10.86
CA ALA A 68 9.47 1.67 -11.99
C ALA A 68 7.98 1.66 -11.66
N ASP A 69 7.14 1.70 -12.68
CA ASP A 69 5.70 1.47 -12.54
C ASP A 69 5.42 0.01 -12.16
N ASN A 70 4.30 -0.23 -11.49
CA ASN A 70 3.85 -1.56 -11.13
C ASN A 70 3.74 -2.46 -12.37
N SER A 71 4.25 -3.68 -12.25
CA SER A 71 4.13 -4.71 -13.28
C SER A 71 4.44 -6.10 -12.73
N TYR A 72 4.09 -7.14 -13.48
CA TYR A 72 4.48 -8.52 -13.17
C TYR A 72 6.01 -8.69 -13.14
N PRO A 73 6.80 -8.20 -14.14
CA PRO A 73 8.26 -8.19 -14.06
C PRO A 73 8.82 -7.55 -12.80
N TYR A 74 8.25 -6.43 -12.36
CA TYR A 74 8.64 -5.78 -11.09
C TYR A 74 8.54 -6.76 -9.92
N PHE A 75 7.40 -7.46 -9.80
CA PHE A 75 7.16 -8.35 -8.66
C PHE A 75 8.01 -9.63 -8.72
N VAL A 76 8.27 -10.16 -9.91
CA VAL A 76 9.19 -11.28 -10.12
C VAL A 76 10.62 -10.91 -9.71
N GLU A 77 11.13 -9.77 -10.16
CA GLU A 77 12.49 -9.33 -9.81
C GLU A 77 12.62 -8.98 -8.32
N TYR A 78 11.55 -8.42 -7.72
CA TYR A 78 11.45 -8.21 -6.27
C TYR A 78 11.72 -9.52 -5.50
N LEU A 79 11.01 -10.59 -5.85
CA LEU A 79 11.16 -11.89 -5.19
C LEU A 79 12.48 -12.58 -5.58
N GLY A 80 12.93 -12.45 -6.83
CA GLY A 80 14.19 -13.00 -7.31
C GLY A 80 15.40 -12.48 -6.55
N VAL A 81 15.42 -11.16 -6.25
CA VAL A 81 16.47 -10.56 -5.41
C VAL A 81 16.48 -11.16 -4.01
N ILE A 82 15.30 -11.26 -3.37
CA ILE A 82 15.18 -11.85 -2.03
C ILE A 82 15.59 -13.32 -2.04
N ALA A 83 15.15 -14.07 -3.03
CA ALA A 83 15.48 -15.48 -3.19
C ALA A 83 16.94 -15.74 -3.53
N ALA A 84 17.68 -14.72 -4.01
CA ALA A 84 19.13 -14.73 -4.16
C ALA A 84 19.90 -14.27 -2.90
N GLY A 85 19.19 -13.96 -1.81
CA GLY A 85 19.77 -13.47 -0.55
C GLY A 85 20.12 -12.00 -0.57
N GLY A 86 19.42 -11.19 -1.36
CA GLY A 86 19.53 -9.75 -1.42
C GLY A 86 18.47 -9.02 -0.62
N VAL A 87 18.66 -7.71 -0.46
CA VAL A 87 17.69 -6.79 0.10
C VAL A 87 17.07 -5.99 -1.04
N PHE A 88 15.74 -6.04 -1.17
CA PHE A 88 15.05 -5.26 -2.15
C PHE A 88 14.69 -3.87 -1.62
N VAL A 89 14.83 -2.83 -2.43
CA VAL A 89 14.63 -1.44 -2.03
C VAL A 89 13.77 -0.71 -3.06
N PRO A 90 12.45 -0.79 -2.95
CA PRO A 90 11.57 -0.08 -3.86
C PRO A 90 11.56 1.42 -3.54
N LEU A 91 11.76 2.23 -4.56
CA LEU A 91 11.78 3.68 -4.50
C LEU A 91 10.57 4.25 -5.25
N ASN A 92 10.04 5.35 -4.75
CA ASN A 92 8.90 5.99 -5.40
C ASN A 92 9.34 6.57 -6.75
N GLN A 93 8.81 6.01 -7.83
CA GLN A 93 9.11 6.42 -9.20
C GLN A 93 8.64 7.84 -9.55
N SER A 94 7.78 8.45 -8.72
CA SER A 94 7.36 9.85 -8.89
C SER A 94 8.34 10.87 -8.29
N PHE A 95 9.36 10.42 -7.56
CA PHE A 95 10.45 11.30 -7.13
C PHE A 95 11.32 11.66 -8.33
N GLY A 96 11.87 12.89 -8.34
CA GLY A 96 12.94 13.24 -9.26
C GLY A 96 14.19 12.37 -9.04
N ALA A 97 15.04 12.25 -10.05
CA ALA A 97 16.26 11.43 -10.01
C ALA A 97 17.17 11.80 -8.85
N GLU A 98 17.35 13.10 -8.55
CA GLU A 98 18.13 13.59 -7.42
C GLU A 98 17.68 12.92 -6.10
N ARG A 99 16.36 12.90 -5.84
CA ARG A 99 15.82 12.32 -4.61
C ARG A 99 15.99 10.80 -4.55
N VAL A 100 15.82 10.12 -5.67
CA VAL A 100 16.09 8.67 -5.79
C VAL A 100 17.56 8.38 -5.49
N LEU A 101 18.47 9.18 -6.03
CA LEU A 101 19.91 9.03 -5.84
C LEU A 101 20.36 9.35 -4.39
N GLU A 102 19.73 10.32 -3.73
CA GLU A 102 19.96 10.58 -2.30
C GLU A 102 19.68 9.33 -1.46
N PHE A 103 18.50 8.69 -1.65
CA PHE A 103 18.15 7.47 -0.92
C PHE A 103 19.05 6.29 -1.32
N ALA A 104 19.36 6.17 -2.61
CA ALA A 104 20.25 5.11 -3.09
C ALA A 104 21.65 5.19 -2.45
N ALA A 105 22.19 6.41 -2.31
CA ALA A 105 23.46 6.64 -1.64
C ALA A 105 23.38 6.39 -0.12
N GLU A 106 22.33 6.86 0.56
CA GLU A 106 22.14 6.67 2.00
C GLU A 106 22.02 5.18 2.37
N ILE A 107 21.27 4.42 1.55
CA ILE A 107 21.08 2.97 1.72
C ILE A 107 22.32 2.19 1.25
N GLY A 108 23.05 2.70 0.28
CA GLY A 108 24.15 1.98 -0.37
C GLY A 108 23.62 0.92 -1.33
N ILE A 109 22.93 1.35 -2.39
CA ILE A 109 22.30 0.48 -3.40
C ILE A 109 23.29 0.29 -4.57
N PRO A 110 23.89 -0.90 -4.75
CA PRO A 110 24.86 -1.13 -5.83
C PRO A 110 24.21 -1.36 -7.20
N TYR A 111 22.99 -1.86 -7.25
CA TYR A 111 22.23 -2.07 -8.49
C TYR A 111 20.92 -1.30 -8.47
N MET A 112 20.61 -0.59 -9.54
CA MET A 112 19.35 0.14 -9.73
C MET A 112 18.60 -0.39 -10.94
N LEU A 113 17.38 -0.86 -10.73
CA LEU A 113 16.41 -1.15 -11.78
C LEU A 113 15.61 0.12 -12.11
N ALA A 114 15.52 0.46 -13.39
CA ALA A 114 14.74 1.59 -13.85
C ALA A 114 13.66 1.11 -14.84
N GLY A 115 12.44 1.64 -14.68
CA GLY A 115 11.34 1.37 -15.58
C GLY A 115 11.45 2.11 -16.92
N ALA A 116 10.73 1.66 -17.93
CA ALA A 116 10.73 2.27 -19.26
C ALA A 116 10.31 3.76 -19.22
N ALA A 117 9.36 4.14 -18.37
CA ALA A 117 8.92 5.52 -18.22
C ALA A 117 10.03 6.45 -17.68
N GLN A 118 10.82 5.98 -16.70
CA GLN A 118 11.94 6.70 -16.13
C GLN A 118 13.11 6.84 -17.12
N LEU A 119 13.36 5.79 -17.91
CA LEU A 119 14.40 5.81 -18.93
C LEU A 119 14.02 6.61 -20.18
N ALA A 120 12.73 6.82 -20.43
CA ALA A 120 12.24 7.69 -21.50
C ALA A 120 12.36 9.19 -21.15
N ASP A 121 12.42 9.55 -19.90
CA ASP A 121 12.74 10.90 -19.43
C ASP A 121 14.25 11.12 -19.53
N SER A 122 14.67 11.95 -20.49
CA SER A 122 16.09 12.13 -20.83
C SER A 122 16.93 12.75 -19.69
N GLU A 123 16.34 13.61 -18.89
CA GLU A 123 17.01 14.26 -17.74
C GLU A 123 17.15 13.24 -16.61
N TYR A 124 16.08 12.57 -16.25
CA TYR A 124 16.08 11.51 -15.24
C TYR A 124 17.08 10.38 -15.57
N ALA A 125 17.04 9.90 -16.82
CA ALA A 125 17.95 8.84 -17.29
C ALA A 125 19.42 9.28 -17.29
N ALA A 126 19.70 10.54 -17.65
CA ALA A 126 21.05 11.08 -17.65
C ALA A 126 21.64 11.15 -16.22
N GLU A 127 20.86 11.63 -15.25
CA GLU A 127 21.29 11.70 -13.84
C GLU A 127 21.58 10.31 -13.27
N LEU A 128 20.69 9.32 -13.49
CA LEU A 128 20.91 7.95 -13.05
C LEU A 128 22.15 7.33 -13.72
N THR A 129 22.32 7.56 -15.03
CA THR A 129 23.49 7.03 -15.78
C THR A 129 24.80 7.63 -15.29
N ALA A 130 24.80 8.90 -14.91
CA ALA A 130 25.97 9.56 -14.35
C ALA A 130 26.35 9.03 -12.96
N ALA A 131 25.37 8.62 -12.17
CA ALA A 131 25.58 8.15 -10.80
C ALA A 131 25.97 6.66 -10.71
N TYR A 132 25.52 5.84 -11.65
CA TYR A 132 25.78 4.40 -11.63
C TYR A 132 26.87 3.99 -12.64
N PRO A 133 27.86 3.18 -12.24
CA PRO A 133 28.83 2.59 -13.18
C PRO A 133 28.13 1.72 -14.24
N PRO A 134 28.77 1.50 -15.40
CA PRO A 134 28.24 0.59 -16.42
C PRO A 134 27.87 -0.79 -15.86
N GLY A 135 26.67 -1.27 -16.19
CA GLY A 135 26.15 -2.55 -15.73
C GLY A 135 25.58 -2.54 -14.31
N ARG A 136 25.40 -1.36 -13.68
CA ARG A 136 24.77 -1.19 -12.37
C ARG A 136 23.42 -0.50 -12.45
N LEU A 137 23.19 0.36 -13.45
CA LEU A 137 21.85 0.83 -13.86
C LEU A 137 21.32 -0.14 -14.91
N LEU A 138 20.16 -0.72 -14.67
CA LEU A 138 19.64 -1.84 -15.44
C LEU A 138 18.17 -1.56 -15.81
N PRO A 139 17.81 -1.57 -17.11
CA PRO A 139 16.40 -1.50 -17.50
C PRO A 139 15.63 -2.73 -17.01
N LEU A 140 14.50 -2.51 -16.33
CA LEU A 140 13.70 -3.59 -15.74
C LEU A 140 13.30 -4.66 -16.76
N ASP A 141 12.78 -4.24 -17.93
CA ASP A 141 12.30 -5.15 -18.95
C ASP A 141 13.44 -6.00 -19.56
N GLU A 142 14.66 -5.43 -19.70
CA GLU A 142 15.83 -6.15 -20.15
C GLU A 142 16.31 -7.17 -19.12
N VAL A 143 16.27 -6.80 -17.83
CA VAL A 143 16.61 -7.71 -16.73
C VAL A 143 15.64 -8.86 -16.68
N PHE A 144 14.35 -8.59 -16.75
CA PHE A 144 13.32 -9.63 -16.75
C PHE A 144 13.50 -10.58 -17.94
N ALA A 145 13.69 -10.06 -19.16
CA ALA A 145 13.94 -10.88 -20.33
C ALA A 145 15.22 -11.73 -20.23
N ALA A 146 16.27 -11.20 -19.59
CA ALA A 146 17.51 -11.92 -19.35
C ALA A 146 17.36 -12.97 -18.23
N SER A 147 16.64 -12.67 -17.16
CA SER A 147 16.38 -13.59 -16.06
C SER A 147 15.56 -14.81 -16.52
N GLU A 148 14.53 -14.60 -17.35
CA GLU A 148 13.73 -15.69 -17.96
C GLU A 148 14.56 -16.69 -18.80
N GLN A 149 15.76 -16.32 -19.24
CA GLN A 149 16.67 -17.22 -19.95
C GLN A 149 17.60 -18.00 -19.02
N CYS A 150 17.58 -17.73 -17.72
CA CYS A 150 18.38 -18.44 -16.73
C CYS A 150 17.72 -19.76 -16.36
N GLU A 151 18.53 -20.79 -16.08
CA GLU A 151 18.01 -22.02 -15.48
C GLU A 151 17.52 -21.73 -14.05
N PRO A 152 16.34 -22.20 -13.66
CA PRO A 152 15.79 -21.96 -12.34
C PRO A 152 16.72 -22.44 -11.20
N LEU A 153 16.96 -21.61 -10.21
CA LEU A 153 17.74 -21.97 -9.02
C LEU A 153 16.99 -23.00 -8.18
N LYS A 154 17.59 -24.15 -7.92
CA LYS A 154 16.96 -25.26 -7.17
C LYS A 154 16.88 -24.97 -5.68
N ASP A 155 17.96 -24.40 -5.13
CA ASP A 155 18.09 -24.11 -3.70
C ASP A 155 18.05 -22.59 -3.50
N LEU A 156 16.84 -22.07 -3.35
CA LEU A 156 16.64 -20.64 -3.10
C LEU A 156 17.15 -20.25 -1.71
N HIS A 157 17.70 -19.05 -1.60
CA HIS A 157 18.15 -18.52 -0.33
C HIS A 157 16.94 -18.24 0.57
N LYS A 158 16.85 -18.91 1.70
CA LYS A 158 15.76 -18.69 2.66
C LYS A 158 16.11 -17.69 3.73
N GLY A 159 17.40 -17.59 4.07
CA GLY A 159 17.91 -16.72 5.13
C GLY A 159 17.41 -17.09 6.52
N GLU A 160 17.69 -16.22 7.48
CA GLU A 160 17.24 -16.33 8.85
C GLU A 160 16.00 -15.43 9.09
N PRO A 161 15.16 -15.71 10.10
CA PRO A 161 13.98 -14.90 10.41
C PRO A 161 14.27 -13.40 10.58
N ASP A 162 15.40 -13.05 11.18
CA ASP A 162 15.80 -11.66 11.49
C ASP A 162 16.62 -10.98 10.36
N ASP A 163 16.83 -11.65 9.25
CA ASP A 163 17.51 -11.03 8.09
C ASP A 163 16.60 -9.95 7.48
N THR A 164 17.14 -8.76 7.31
CA THR A 164 16.48 -7.68 6.54
C THR A 164 16.43 -8.08 5.08
N ILE A 165 15.22 -8.17 4.51
CA ILE A 165 15.00 -8.52 3.09
C ILE A 165 14.34 -7.42 2.28
N LEU A 166 13.77 -6.42 2.98
CA LEU A 166 13.08 -5.30 2.37
C LEU A 166 13.39 -4.01 3.14
N MET A 167 13.69 -2.94 2.43
CA MET A 167 13.81 -1.61 2.99
C MET A 167 12.83 -0.67 2.30
N LEU A 168 11.99 0.00 3.09
CA LEU A 168 10.94 0.89 2.60
C LEU A 168 11.07 2.29 3.18
N LEU A 169 10.72 3.28 2.38
CA LEU A 169 10.61 4.64 2.87
C LEU A 169 9.26 4.83 3.58
N SER A 170 9.28 5.18 4.85
CA SER A 170 8.07 5.61 5.54
C SER A 170 7.69 7.03 5.07
N SER A 171 6.39 7.29 4.97
CA SER A 171 5.85 8.63 4.68
C SER A 171 5.97 9.57 5.87
N GLY A 172 7.15 9.64 6.47
CA GLY A 172 7.42 10.37 7.71
C GLY A 172 6.78 11.75 7.74
N THR A 173 6.16 12.03 8.87
CA THR A 173 5.38 13.25 9.11
C THR A 173 6.23 14.43 9.57
N SER A 174 7.52 14.19 9.82
CA SER A 174 8.53 15.19 10.22
C SER A 174 9.31 15.80 9.04
N GLY A 175 8.83 15.62 7.80
CA GLY A 175 9.46 16.19 6.60
C GLY A 175 10.61 15.35 6.02
N ARG A 176 11.25 14.45 6.77
CA ARG A 176 12.28 13.53 6.28
C ARG A 176 11.79 12.09 6.41
N SER A 177 11.69 11.39 5.28
CA SER A 177 11.34 9.96 5.27
C SER A 177 12.37 9.15 6.06
N LYS A 178 11.92 8.20 6.86
CA LYS A 178 12.78 7.21 7.53
C LYS A 178 12.82 5.93 6.70
N ILE A 179 13.92 5.20 6.76
CA ILE A 179 14.08 3.93 6.05
C ILE A 179 13.74 2.81 7.03
N VAL A 180 12.67 2.08 6.77
CA VAL A 180 12.18 0.97 7.61
C VAL A 180 12.80 -0.34 7.15
N GLU A 181 13.36 -1.11 8.07
CA GLU A 181 13.91 -2.45 7.82
C GLU A 181 12.87 -3.51 8.14
N ASN A 182 12.42 -4.24 7.12
CA ASN A 182 11.51 -5.36 7.26
C ASN A 182 12.27 -6.69 7.05
N THR A 183 12.05 -7.63 7.98
CA THR A 183 12.76 -8.92 7.98
C THR A 183 11.98 -10.04 7.29
N ASN A 184 12.63 -11.18 7.14
CA ASN A 184 11.98 -12.42 6.69
C ASN A 184 10.76 -12.77 7.54
N GLU A 185 10.87 -12.69 8.88
CA GLU A 185 9.75 -12.99 9.78
C GLU A 185 8.61 -11.99 9.59
N ASN A 186 8.94 -10.70 9.45
CA ASN A 186 7.92 -9.67 9.25
C ASN A 186 7.06 -9.95 8.01
N LEU A 187 7.72 -10.18 6.84
CA LEU A 187 6.99 -10.40 5.58
C LEU A 187 6.29 -11.75 5.53
N SER A 188 6.78 -12.77 6.24
CA SER A 188 6.17 -14.10 6.27
C SER A 188 4.92 -14.19 7.14
N ALA A 189 4.77 -13.32 8.15
CA ALA A 189 3.73 -13.44 9.17
C ALA A 189 2.32 -13.47 8.57
N TYR A 190 1.97 -12.49 7.76
CA TYR A 190 0.64 -12.39 7.17
C TYR A 190 0.31 -13.49 6.15
N PRO A 191 1.09 -13.73 5.09
CA PRO A 191 0.77 -14.78 4.12
C PRO A 191 0.76 -16.19 4.76
N ASN A 192 1.62 -16.45 5.74
CA ASN A 192 1.61 -17.70 6.47
C ASN A 192 0.31 -17.91 7.27
N GLU A 193 -0.13 -16.90 8.02
CA GLU A 193 -1.38 -16.98 8.78
C GLU A 193 -2.59 -17.19 7.86
N VAL A 194 -2.68 -16.41 6.76
CA VAL A 194 -3.75 -16.55 5.77
C VAL A 194 -3.75 -17.96 5.18
N PHE A 195 -2.58 -18.47 4.80
CA PHE A 195 -2.44 -19.81 4.22
C PHE A 195 -2.88 -20.89 5.19
N GLU A 196 -2.46 -20.82 6.47
CA GLU A 196 -2.84 -21.79 7.49
C GLU A 196 -4.34 -21.74 7.84
N GLN A 197 -4.92 -20.56 7.95
CA GLN A 197 -6.35 -20.40 8.24
C GLN A 197 -7.26 -21.02 7.17
N LEU A 198 -6.80 -21.02 5.91
CA LEU A 198 -7.55 -21.59 4.80
C LEU A 198 -7.33 -23.09 4.61
N ARG A 199 -6.50 -23.74 5.44
CA ARG A 199 -6.24 -25.19 5.34
C ARG A 199 -7.53 -26.03 5.32
N PRO A 200 -8.51 -25.83 6.23
CA PRO A 200 -9.75 -26.62 6.20
C PRO A 200 -10.53 -26.48 4.88
N ALA A 201 -10.64 -25.24 4.36
CA ALA A 201 -11.35 -25.00 3.10
C ALA A 201 -10.60 -25.57 1.88
N ARG A 202 -9.25 -25.61 1.94
CA ARG A 202 -8.44 -26.28 0.91
C ARG A 202 -8.65 -27.77 0.91
N GLU A 203 -8.63 -28.40 2.10
CA GLU A 203 -8.77 -29.86 2.26
C GLU A 203 -10.19 -30.33 1.90
N SER A 204 -11.23 -29.51 2.15
CA SER A 204 -12.61 -29.81 1.75
C SER A 204 -12.90 -29.51 0.27
N GLY A 205 -12.02 -28.80 -0.44
CA GLY A 205 -12.24 -28.35 -1.81
C GLY A 205 -13.24 -27.19 -1.95
N GLU A 206 -13.59 -26.53 -0.86
CA GLU A 206 -14.55 -25.40 -0.83
C GLU A 206 -13.90 -24.04 -1.08
N LEU A 207 -12.58 -24.00 -1.32
CA LEU A 207 -11.86 -22.76 -1.54
C LEU A 207 -12.22 -22.16 -2.90
N HIS A 208 -12.91 -21.01 -2.84
CA HIS A 208 -13.19 -20.21 -4.05
C HIS A 208 -11.91 -19.55 -4.57
N HIS A 209 -11.80 -19.47 -5.88
CA HIS A 209 -10.70 -18.79 -6.56
C HIS A 209 -11.21 -17.46 -7.11
N TYR A 210 -10.71 -16.34 -6.57
CA TYR A 210 -11.06 -14.99 -7.01
C TYR A 210 -10.04 -14.46 -8.02
N GLU A 211 -10.54 -13.69 -8.99
CA GLU A 211 -9.73 -12.88 -9.87
C GLU A 211 -9.67 -11.43 -9.33
N ASN A 212 -8.47 -10.94 -9.09
CA ASN A 212 -8.25 -9.67 -8.41
C ASN A 212 -7.51 -8.67 -9.30
N LEU A 213 -7.90 -7.40 -9.22
CA LEU A 213 -7.14 -6.28 -9.79
C LEU A 213 -6.53 -5.46 -8.67
N ILE A 214 -5.20 -5.30 -8.67
CA ILE A 214 -4.48 -4.47 -7.72
C ILE A 214 -3.80 -3.30 -8.44
N VAL A 215 -3.92 -2.10 -7.84
CA VAL A 215 -3.36 -0.85 -8.42
C VAL A 215 -2.48 -0.10 -7.43
N LEU A 216 -2.41 -0.57 -6.18
CA LEU A 216 -1.62 0.08 -5.15
C LEU A 216 -0.12 0.01 -5.47
N PRO A 217 0.64 1.11 -5.25
CA PRO A 217 2.06 1.16 -5.62
C PRO A 217 2.90 0.12 -4.91
N LEU A 218 3.75 -0.62 -5.65
CA LEU A 218 4.64 -1.65 -5.10
C LEU A 218 5.82 -1.08 -4.31
N PHE A 219 6.09 0.21 -4.41
CA PHE A 219 7.06 0.88 -3.54
C PHE A 219 6.51 1.18 -2.13
N HIS A 220 5.25 0.82 -1.87
CA HIS A 220 4.64 0.81 -0.54
C HIS A 220 4.33 -0.60 -0.09
N ILE A 221 4.45 -0.84 1.21
CA ILE A 221 4.06 -2.12 1.80
C ILE A 221 2.61 -2.49 1.52
N GLY A 222 1.72 -1.49 1.46
CA GLY A 222 0.31 -1.66 1.10
C GLY A 222 0.06 -2.14 -0.34
N GLY A 223 1.06 -2.07 -1.23
CA GLY A 223 1.00 -2.70 -2.56
C GLY A 223 1.46 -4.16 -2.54
N VAL A 224 2.47 -4.49 -1.73
CA VAL A 224 3.10 -5.82 -1.68
C VAL A 224 2.29 -6.82 -0.85
N ILE A 225 1.90 -6.42 0.36
CA ILE A 225 1.22 -7.31 1.32
C ILE A 225 -0.11 -7.88 0.79
N PRO A 226 -0.98 -7.12 0.12
CA PRO A 226 -2.17 -7.70 -0.49
C PRO A 226 -1.85 -8.77 -1.55
N ILE A 227 -0.81 -8.56 -2.37
CA ILE A 227 -0.42 -9.56 -3.38
C ILE A 227 -0.09 -10.88 -2.72
N VAL A 228 0.82 -10.88 -1.74
CA VAL A 228 1.21 -12.13 -1.07
C VAL A 228 0.05 -12.76 -0.28
N GLY A 229 -0.86 -11.93 0.24
CA GLY A 229 -2.08 -12.41 0.88
C GLY A 229 -3.05 -13.08 -0.10
N GLU A 230 -3.23 -12.53 -1.30
CA GLU A 230 -4.09 -13.14 -2.32
C GLU A 230 -3.45 -14.40 -2.92
N LEU A 231 -2.13 -14.43 -3.09
CA LEU A 231 -1.42 -15.67 -3.45
C LEU A 231 -1.59 -16.76 -2.38
N ALA A 232 -1.54 -16.39 -1.08
CA ALA A 232 -1.78 -17.34 0.02
C ALA A 232 -3.22 -17.89 0.02
N ARG A 233 -4.17 -17.16 -0.57
CA ARG A 233 -5.56 -17.63 -0.80
C ARG A 233 -5.71 -18.50 -2.04
N GLY A 234 -4.68 -18.63 -2.88
CA GLY A 234 -4.74 -19.30 -4.17
C GLY A 234 -5.53 -18.53 -5.22
N ASN A 235 -5.61 -17.21 -5.09
CA ASN A 235 -6.28 -16.30 -6.00
C ASN A 235 -5.34 -15.82 -7.12
N SER A 236 -5.91 -15.37 -8.24
CA SER A 236 -5.15 -14.72 -9.31
C SER A 236 -5.19 -13.20 -9.21
N LEU A 237 -4.16 -12.56 -9.76
CA LEU A 237 -3.97 -11.11 -9.69
C LEU A 237 -3.54 -10.55 -11.03
N LEU A 238 -4.14 -9.41 -11.42
CA LEU A 238 -3.56 -8.50 -12.38
C LEU A 238 -2.93 -7.33 -11.61
N ILE A 239 -1.62 -7.17 -11.72
CA ILE A 239 -0.89 -6.03 -11.17
C ILE A 239 -0.96 -4.90 -12.19
N SER A 240 -1.72 -3.86 -11.87
CA SER A 240 -1.92 -2.70 -12.73
C SER A 240 -1.24 -1.45 -12.15
N ASN A 241 -1.27 -0.37 -12.91
CA ASN A 241 -0.77 0.94 -12.50
C ASN A 241 -1.79 2.04 -12.77
N ALA A 242 -1.56 3.23 -12.26
CA ALA A 242 -2.50 4.35 -12.35
C ALA A 242 -2.84 4.79 -13.79
N ARG A 243 -1.99 4.47 -14.78
CA ARG A 243 -2.21 4.83 -16.19
C ARG A 243 -3.08 3.81 -16.91
N GLN A 244 -2.96 2.53 -16.57
CA GLN A 244 -3.54 1.40 -17.30
C GLN A 244 -4.79 0.82 -16.64
N PHE A 245 -5.03 1.09 -15.33
CA PHE A 245 -6.04 0.37 -14.54
C PHE A 245 -7.45 0.38 -15.14
N LEU A 246 -7.88 1.48 -15.80
CA LEU A 246 -9.21 1.53 -16.45
C LEU A 246 -9.29 0.62 -17.68
N GLN A 247 -8.19 0.47 -18.40
CA GLN A 247 -8.08 -0.46 -19.52
C GLN A 247 -8.09 -1.91 -19.00
N ASP A 248 -7.32 -2.16 -17.95
CA ASP A 248 -7.23 -3.47 -17.31
C ASP A 248 -8.56 -3.88 -16.68
N LEU A 249 -9.22 -2.97 -15.98
CA LEU A 249 -10.57 -3.16 -15.46
C LEU A 249 -11.57 -3.52 -16.54
N GLY A 250 -11.43 -2.95 -17.75
CA GLY A 250 -12.29 -3.20 -18.90
C GLY A 250 -11.97 -4.48 -19.70
N ALA A 251 -10.87 -5.15 -19.41
CA ALA A 251 -10.38 -6.27 -20.20
C ALA A 251 -10.83 -7.64 -19.68
N ARG A 252 -11.16 -7.73 -18.38
CA ARG A 252 -11.57 -8.98 -17.72
C ARG A 252 -12.52 -8.68 -16.57
N LYS A 253 -13.32 -9.65 -16.17
CA LYS A 253 -14.19 -9.54 -15.00
C LYS A 253 -13.39 -9.86 -13.75
N PHE A 254 -13.34 -8.92 -12.82
CA PHE A 254 -12.70 -9.09 -11.52
C PHE A 254 -13.77 -9.17 -10.44
N GLU A 255 -13.57 -10.05 -9.47
CA GLU A 255 -14.46 -10.20 -8.31
C GLU A 255 -14.00 -9.34 -7.14
N LYS A 256 -12.69 -8.97 -7.12
CA LYS A 256 -12.13 -8.11 -6.06
C LYS A 256 -11.24 -7.02 -6.63
N LEU A 257 -11.40 -5.81 -6.12
CA LEU A 257 -10.53 -4.68 -6.41
C LEU A 257 -9.72 -4.30 -5.16
N ILE A 258 -8.43 -4.08 -5.35
CA ILE A 258 -7.51 -3.64 -4.29
C ILE A 258 -6.94 -2.28 -4.68
N VAL A 259 -7.49 -1.23 -4.09
CA VAL A 259 -7.33 0.15 -4.56
C VAL A 259 -7.22 1.14 -3.40
N ALA A 260 -6.83 2.38 -3.69
CA ALA A 260 -7.00 3.49 -2.75
C ALA A 260 -8.43 4.05 -2.81
N PRO A 261 -8.99 4.63 -1.71
CA PRO A 261 -10.34 5.19 -1.70
C PRO A 261 -10.60 6.21 -2.81
N ALA A 262 -9.66 7.11 -3.07
CA ALA A 262 -9.77 8.11 -4.14
C ALA A 262 -9.89 7.47 -5.53
N MET A 263 -9.23 6.34 -5.76
CA MET A 263 -9.33 5.60 -7.01
C MET A 263 -10.68 4.92 -7.14
N MET A 264 -11.20 4.32 -6.07
CA MET A 264 -12.53 3.72 -6.08
C MET A 264 -13.63 4.76 -6.35
N LYS A 265 -13.53 5.95 -5.77
CA LYS A 265 -14.42 7.07 -6.08
C LYS A 265 -14.42 7.38 -7.58
N ARG A 266 -13.25 7.50 -8.22
CA ARG A 266 -13.14 7.74 -9.67
C ARG A 266 -13.75 6.61 -10.52
N ILE A 267 -13.63 5.36 -10.08
CA ILE A 267 -14.26 4.21 -10.77
C ILE A 267 -15.78 4.34 -10.70
N LEU A 268 -16.35 4.67 -9.54
CA LEU A 268 -17.79 4.84 -9.36
C LEU A 268 -18.35 6.02 -10.18
N GLU A 269 -17.69 7.18 -10.15
CA GLU A 269 -18.06 8.34 -10.96
C GLU A 269 -18.02 8.05 -12.47
N ARG A 270 -17.08 7.21 -12.90
CA ARG A 270 -16.99 6.80 -14.30
C ARG A 270 -18.08 5.79 -14.66
N ALA A 271 -18.46 4.92 -13.73
CA ALA A 271 -19.55 3.97 -13.94
C ALA A 271 -20.91 4.69 -14.15
N GLU A 272 -21.14 5.81 -13.48
CA GLU A 272 -22.33 6.63 -13.70
C GLU A 272 -22.44 7.20 -15.12
N LYS A 273 -21.31 7.40 -15.78
CA LYS A 273 -21.19 8.03 -17.12
C LYS A 273 -20.89 7.02 -18.23
N ASN A 274 -20.56 5.76 -17.90
CA ASN A 274 -20.11 4.76 -18.84
C ASN A 274 -20.72 3.40 -18.48
N ALA A 275 -21.70 2.96 -19.27
CA ALA A 275 -22.39 1.69 -19.08
C ALA A 275 -21.47 0.47 -19.06
N LYS A 276 -20.37 0.48 -19.82
CA LYS A 276 -19.39 -0.61 -19.80
C LYS A 276 -18.67 -0.73 -18.47
N VAL A 277 -18.30 0.39 -17.84
CA VAL A 277 -17.69 0.39 -16.50
C VAL A 277 -18.72 -0.03 -15.45
N ALA A 278 -19.96 0.38 -15.60
CA ALA A 278 -21.04 -0.09 -14.72
C ALA A 278 -21.23 -1.61 -14.79
N GLU A 279 -21.29 -2.18 -16.02
CA GLU A 279 -21.39 -3.64 -16.25
C GLU A 279 -20.20 -4.41 -15.61
N ILE A 280 -18.99 -3.86 -15.70
CA ILE A 280 -17.81 -4.48 -15.08
C ILE A 280 -17.95 -4.54 -13.56
N LEU A 281 -18.47 -3.46 -12.94
CA LEU A 281 -18.68 -3.43 -11.48
C LEU A 281 -19.71 -4.46 -11.00
N GLU A 282 -20.59 -4.95 -11.84
CA GLU A 282 -21.55 -6.02 -11.49
C GLU A 282 -20.83 -7.35 -11.13
N SER A 283 -19.59 -7.56 -11.61
CA SER A 283 -18.80 -8.73 -11.24
C SER A 283 -18.07 -8.56 -9.90
N VAL A 284 -17.86 -7.33 -9.46
CA VAL A 284 -17.10 -7.03 -8.24
C VAL A 284 -17.94 -7.39 -7.00
N ARG A 285 -17.37 -8.19 -6.12
CA ARG A 285 -17.96 -8.64 -4.85
C ARG A 285 -17.36 -7.95 -3.65
N GLU A 286 -16.06 -7.63 -3.73
CA GLU A 286 -15.32 -7.04 -2.62
C GLU A 286 -14.39 -5.93 -3.13
N VAL A 287 -14.30 -4.85 -2.38
CA VAL A 287 -13.31 -3.79 -2.57
C VAL A 287 -12.49 -3.65 -1.30
N LEU A 288 -11.20 -3.96 -1.38
CA LEU A 288 -10.24 -3.69 -0.32
C LEU A 288 -9.61 -2.32 -0.57
N CYS A 289 -9.98 -1.34 0.27
CA CYS A 289 -9.36 -0.02 0.26
C CYS A 289 -8.24 0.06 1.29
N LEU A 290 -7.06 0.50 0.84
CA LEU A 290 -5.87 0.67 1.69
C LEU A 290 -5.24 2.05 1.52
N GLY A 291 -4.45 2.46 2.50
CA GLY A 291 -3.70 3.72 2.49
C GLY A 291 -4.42 4.92 3.10
N ALA A 292 -5.76 4.90 3.15
CA ALA A 292 -6.59 5.90 3.81
C ALA A 292 -7.95 5.29 4.22
N ALA A 293 -8.67 5.95 5.12
CA ALA A 293 -10.04 5.58 5.45
C ALA A 293 -11.00 5.82 4.27
N MET A 294 -12.02 4.99 4.16
CA MET A 294 -13.13 5.21 3.23
C MET A 294 -14.14 6.19 3.83
N SER A 295 -14.59 7.16 3.04
CA SER A 295 -15.67 8.04 3.49
C SER A 295 -17.00 7.29 3.62
N PRO A 296 -17.91 7.71 4.52
CA PRO A 296 -19.24 7.11 4.64
C PRO A 296 -20.01 7.09 3.31
N VAL A 297 -19.87 8.12 2.49
CA VAL A 297 -20.49 8.20 1.16
C VAL A 297 -19.95 7.12 0.23
N LEU A 298 -18.62 6.87 0.24
CA LEU A 298 -18.02 5.81 -0.57
C LEU A 298 -18.50 4.42 -0.11
N ILE A 299 -18.55 4.19 1.20
CA ILE A 299 -19.05 2.95 1.79
C ILE A 299 -20.49 2.71 1.35
N GLN A 300 -21.38 3.72 1.48
CA GLN A 300 -22.78 3.60 1.06
C GLN A 300 -22.91 3.32 -0.43
N ALA A 301 -22.13 4.00 -1.28
CA ALA A 301 -22.15 3.79 -2.72
C ALA A 301 -21.69 2.37 -3.15
N LEU A 302 -20.83 1.72 -2.36
CA LEU A 302 -20.47 0.31 -2.53
C LEU A 302 -21.60 -0.62 -2.09
N HIS A 303 -22.21 -0.37 -0.92
CA HIS A 303 -23.36 -1.15 -0.44
C HIS A 303 -24.56 -1.09 -1.38
N ASP A 304 -24.85 0.09 -1.96
CA ASP A 304 -25.95 0.26 -2.94
C ASP A 304 -25.74 -0.61 -4.21
N ARG A 305 -24.54 -1.18 -4.39
CA ARG A 305 -24.18 -2.07 -5.50
C ARG A 305 -23.90 -3.52 -5.07
N ASP A 306 -24.24 -3.86 -3.81
CA ASP A 306 -23.94 -5.17 -3.21
C ASP A 306 -22.41 -5.50 -3.21
N ILE A 307 -21.55 -4.48 -3.18
CA ILE A 307 -20.10 -4.62 -3.09
C ILE A 307 -19.67 -4.49 -1.62
N LEU A 308 -18.98 -5.50 -1.10
CA LEU A 308 -18.47 -5.50 0.26
C LEU A 308 -17.25 -4.59 0.39
N PRO A 309 -17.32 -3.47 1.13
CA PRO A 309 -16.13 -2.68 1.43
C PRO A 309 -15.29 -3.36 2.51
N ARG A 310 -13.96 -3.30 2.38
CA ARG A 310 -13.02 -3.70 3.43
C ARG A 310 -11.90 -2.68 3.58
N THR A 311 -11.45 -2.52 4.81
CA THR A 311 -10.23 -1.77 5.11
C THR A 311 -9.44 -2.51 6.17
N TYR A 312 -8.10 -2.54 5.99
CA TYR A 312 -7.17 -3.08 6.96
C TYR A 312 -6.38 -1.94 7.59
N TYR A 313 -5.95 -2.13 8.80
CA TYR A 313 -5.06 -1.21 9.48
C TYR A 313 -3.64 -1.77 9.49
N GLY A 314 -2.70 -0.90 9.20
CA GLY A 314 -1.27 -1.17 9.28
C GLY A 314 -0.43 -0.01 8.76
N LEU A 315 0.84 -0.07 9.06
CA LEU A 315 1.86 0.93 8.74
C LEU A 315 3.04 0.24 8.05
N THR A 316 3.96 1.00 7.48
CA THR A 316 5.23 0.47 6.98
C THR A 316 5.99 -0.24 8.10
N GLU A 317 5.96 0.34 9.28
CA GLU A 317 6.59 -0.14 10.51
C GLU A 317 5.93 -1.41 11.10
N THR A 318 4.71 -1.74 10.68
CA THR A 318 4.01 -3.00 11.02
C THR A 318 3.86 -3.92 9.82
N THR A 319 4.74 -3.77 8.84
CA THR A 319 4.75 -4.57 7.61
C THR A 319 3.37 -4.64 6.94
N GLY A 320 2.65 -3.51 6.97
CA GLY A 320 1.41 -3.28 6.23
C GLY A 320 0.13 -3.86 6.83
N THR A 321 0.19 -4.79 7.79
CA THR A 321 -1.02 -5.44 8.30
C THR A 321 -0.94 -5.70 9.80
N VAL A 322 -1.93 -5.19 10.51
CA VAL A 322 -2.20 -5.45 11.93
C VAL A 322 -3.59 -6.07 12.10
N THR A 323 -4.55 -5.62 11.25
CA THR A 323 -5.92 -6.13 11.25
C THR A 323 -6.33 -6.55 9.85
N TYR A 324 -7.05 -7.66 9.70
CA TYR A 324 -7.59 -8.11 8.41
C TYR A 324 -8.73 -9.12 8.53
N ARG A 325 -9.07 -9.55 9.75
CA ARG A 325 -9.99 -10.66 10.03
C ARG A 325 -11.40 -10.16 10.37
N GLY A 326 -12.34 -11.09 10.33
CA GLY A 326 -13.72 -10.85 10.71
C GLY A 326 -14.60 -10.31 9.58
N PRO A 327 -15.92 -10.34 9.77
CA PRO A 327 -16.85 -9.73 8.84
C PRO A 327 -16.69 -8.20 8.81
N TYR A 328 -17.23 -7.57 7.77
CA TYR A 328 -17.25 -6.11 7.68
C TYR A 328 -18.07 -5.50 8.84
N ARG A 329 -17.57 -4.39 9.37
CA ARG A 329 -18.26 -3.56 10.37
C ARG A 329 -17.97 -2.09 10.08
N ASP A 330 -19.02 -1.27 10.06
CA ASP A 330 -18.93 0.16 9.77
C ASP A 330 -17.92 0.87 10.70
N GLY A 331 -17.04 1.64 10.08
CA GLY A 331 -16.02 2.43 10.77
C GLY A 331 -14.87 1.63 11.39
N ALA A 332 -14.90 0.30 11.33
CA ALA A 332 -13.85 -0.56 11.87
C ALA A 332 -12.84 -0.98 10.82
N CYS A 333 -11.61 -1.18 11.25
CA CYS A 333 -10.50 -1.71 10.44
C CYS A 333 -10.30 -3.21 10.62
N CYS A 334 -11.38 -4.01 10.64
CA CYS A 334 -11.33 -5.45 10.92
C CYS A 334 -10.80 -5.81 12.35
N THR A 335 -10.63 -7.10 12.63
CA THR A 335 -10.09 -7.58 13.89
C THR A 335 -8.58 -7.88 13.79
N VAL A 336 -7.91 -7.96 14.92
CA VAL A 336 -6.47 -8.15 15.04
C VAL A 336 -6.04 -9.51 14.47
N ALA A 337 -4.90 -9.54 13.79
CA ALA A 337 -4.24 -10.77 13.31
C ALA A 337 -3.66 -11.59 14.49
N ASP A 338 -3.55 -12.91 14.32
CA ASP A 338 -3.01 -13.78 15.39
C ASP A 338 -1.49 -13.66 15.56
N PHE A 339 -0.77 -13.14 14.54
CA PHE A 339 0.69 -12.94 14.61
C PHE A 339 1.10 -11.68 15.40
N CYS A 340 0.15 -10.87 15.86
CA CYS A 340 0.43 -9.67 16.64
C CYS A 340 -0.58 -9.44 17.76
N GLU A 341 -0.20 -8.57 18.67
CA GLU A 341 -1.03 -8.09 19.78
C GLU A 341 -1.18 -6.57 19.67
N ILE A 342 -2.33 -6.06 20.09
CA ILE A 342 -2.58 -4.63 20.23
C ILE A 342 -2.91 -4.32 21.70
N LYS A 343 -2.38 -3.22 22.20
CA LYS A 343 -2.90 -2.54 23.41
C LYS A 343 -3.23 -1.09 23.06
N ILE A 344 -4.18 -0.53 23.78
CA ILE A 344 -4.45 0.90 23.76
C ILE A 344 -3.85 1.51 25.02
N GLU A 345 -2.91 2.43 24.86
CA GLU A 345 -2.22 3.11 25.97
C GLU A 345 -2.31 4.62 25.75
N ASP A 346 -2.94 5.33 26.66
CA ASP A 346 -3.24 6.76 26.52
C ASP A 346 -3.87 7.07 25.15
N GLU A 347 -4.90 6.29 24.78
CA GLU A 347 -5.61 6.32 23.49
C GLU A 347 -4.75 5.92 22.27
N GLU A 348 -3.44 5.72 22.42
CA GLU A 348 -2.54 5.32 21.35
C GLU A 348 -2.61 3.81 21.08
N ILE A 349 -2.66 3.46 19.81
CA ILE A 349 -2.54 2.09 19.34
C ILE A 349 -1.08 1.68 19.43
N CYS A 350 -0.79 0.67 20.26
CA CYS A 350 0.54 0.08 20.36
C CYS A 350 0.49 -1.36 19.87
N VAL A 351 1.47 -1.76 19.07
CA VAL A 351 1.52 -3.07 18.41
C VAL A 351 2.78 -3.83 18.84
N ARG A 352 2.62 -5.13 19.11
CA ARG A 352 3.72 -6.06 19.34
C ARG A 352 3.49 -7.34 18.53
N GLY A 353 4.49 -7.84 17.83
CA GLY A 353 4.33 -9.08 17.07
C GLY A 353 5.36 -9.26 15.98
N LYS A 354 5.18 -10.36 15.24
CA LYS A 354 6.07 -10.75 14.15
C LYS A 354 6.08 -9.77 12.97
N ASN A 355 5.05 -8.95 12.84
CA ASN A 355 4.91 -7.93 11.82
C ASN A 355 5.60 -6.60 12.13
N VAL A 356 6.08 -6.41 13.37
CA VAL A 356 6.76 -5.16 13.75
C VAL A 356 8.17 -5.14 13.15
N MET A 357 8.52 -4.04 12.51
CA MET A 357 9.81 -3.82 11.86
C MET A 357 10.99 -4.12 12.76
N LYS A 358 12.15 -4.43 12.17
CA LYS A 358 13.42 -4.52 12.88
C LYS A 358 13.83 -3.17 13.49
N GLY A 359 13.60 -2.09 12.76
CA GLY A 359 13.89 -0.72 13.17
C GLY A 359 14.05 0.22 11.99
N TYR A 360 14.51 1.43 12.28
CA TYR A 360 14.88 2.41 11.26
C TYR A 360 16.36 2.28 10.92
N TYR A 361 16.66 2.07 9.65
CA TYR A 361 18.04 1.90 9.16
C TYR A 361 18.93 3.07 9.55
N LYS A 362 20.09 2.76 10.15
CA LYS A 362 21.06 3.75 10.68
C LYS A 362 20.47 4.80 11.64
N ASN A 363 19.32 4.51 12.27
CA ASN A 363 18.67 5.45 13.18
C ASN A 363 18.18 4.73 14.46
N PRO A 364 19.11 4.28 15.33
CA PRO A 364 18.78 3.57 16.56
C PRO A 364 18.01 4.44 17.57
N GLU A 365 18.23 5.76 17.57
CA GLU A 365 17.52 6.69 18.45
C GLU A 365 16.03 6.73 18.10
N ALA A 366 15.69 6.94 16.83
CA ALA A 366 14.30 6.90 16.36
C ALA A 366 13.67 5.51 16.55
N THR A 367 14.45 4.44 16.45
CA THR A 367 13.99 3.08 16.72
C THR A 367 13.62 2.91 18.18
N ALA A 368 14.49 3.32 19.10
CA ALA A 368 14.24 3.25 20.54
C ALA A 368 13.08 4.16 21.01
N GLU A 369 12.88 5.30 20.32
CA GLU A 369 11.73 6.16 20.54
C GLU A 369 10.41 5.51 20.12
N ALA A 370 10.42 4.82 18.98
CA ALA A 370 9.24 4.19 18.40
C ALA A 370 8.90 2.84 19.04
N ILE A 371 9.92 2.04 19.43
CA ILE A 371 9.74 0.73 20.04
C ILE A 371 10.20 0.79 21.49
N ARG A 372 9.23 0.76 22.40
CA ARG A 372 9.46 0.86 23.85
C ARG A 372 8.89 -0.38 24.54
N ASP A 373 9.70 -1.02 25.38
CA ASP A 373 9.33 -2.25 26.12
C ASP A 373 8.74 -3.35 25.22
N GLY A 374 9.25 -3.46 23.96
CA GLY A 374 8.81 -4.41 22.95
C GLY A 374 7.49 -4.05 22.26
N TRP A 375 6.95 -2.85 22.49
CA TRP A 375 5.76 -2.32 21.83
C TRP A 375 6.12 -1.19 20.88
N PHE A 376 5.67 -1.33 19.63
CA PHE A 376 5.75 -0.25 18.65
C PHE A 376 4.60 0.74 18.89
N HIS A 377 4.94 1.99 19.17
CA HIS A 377 4.04 3.11 19.35
C HIS A 377 3.74 3.73 18.01
N THR A 378 2.50 3.55 17.53
CA THR A 378 2.14 3.91 16.14
C THR A 378 1.96 5.40 15.92
N GLY A 379 1.70 6.15 16.99
CA GLY A 379 1.25 7.53 16.92
C GLY A 379 -0.19 7.69 16.43
N ASP A 380 -0.87 6.61 16.11
CA ASP A 380 -2.29 6.60 15.77
C ASP A 380 -3.13 6.39 17.04
N LEU A 381 -4.23 7.10 17.15
CA LEU A 381 -5.19 6.98 18.22
C LEU A 381 -6.31 6.02 17.82
N GLY A 382 -6.82 5.27 18.80
CA GLY A 382 -7.88 4.32 18.49
C GLY A 382 -8.43 3.61 19.72
N ARG A 383 -9.39 2.73 19.45
CA ARG A 383 -10.00 1.87 20.46
C ARG A 383 -10.29 0.49 19.88
N ILE A 384 -10.39 -0.49 20.74
CA ILE A 384 -10.84 -1.85 20.40
C ILE A 384 -12.17 -2.07 21.10
N ASP A 385 -13.16 -2.62 20.37
CA ASP A 385 -14.44 -2.98 20.99
C ASP A 385 -14.41 -4.38 21.63
N GLU A 386 -15.52 -4.79 22.25
CA GLU A 386 -15.65 -6.08 22.94
C GLU A 386 -15.50 -7.29 22.01
N ASP A 387 -15.76 -7.13 20.72
CA ASP A 387 -15.61 -8.17 19.69
C ASP A 387 -14.21 -8.15 19.04
N GLY A 388 -13.30 -7.28 19.49
CA GLY A 388 -11.93 -7.19 19.00
C GLY A 388 -11.74 -6.37 17.71
N TYR A 389 -12.73 -5.58 17.31
CA TYR A 389 -12.59 -4.68 16.15
C TYR A 389 -11.83 -3.41 16.52
N LEU A 390 -10.86 -3.06 15.68
CA LEU A 390 -10.08 -1.83 15.83
C LEU A 390 -10.77 -0.66 15.12
N TYR A 391 -10.88 0.46 15.82
CA TYR A 391 -11.32 1.75 15.30
C TYR A 391 -10.19 2.76 15.45
N VAL A 392 -9.71 3.31 14.34
CA VAL A 392 -8.73 4.39 14.32
C VAL A 392 -9.48 5.72 14.41
N THR A 393 -9.14 6.56 15.38
CA THR A 393 -9.85 7.82 15.68
C THR A 393 -9.05 9.07 15.33
N GLY A 394 -7.77 8.93 14.96
CA GLY A 394 -6.94 10.04 14.55
C GLY A 394 -5.45 9.78 14.71
N ARG A 395 -4.65 10.84 14.61
CA ARG A 395 -3.21 10.82 14.88
C ARG A 395 -2.85 11.74 16.01
N ARG A 396 -2.08 11.24 16.98
CA ARG A 396 -1.65 12.00 18.18
C ARG A 396 -1.02 13.35 17.83
N LYS A 397 -0.15 13.39 16.83
CA LYS A 397 0.53 14.62 16.39
C LYS A 397 -0.35 15.62 15.65
N ASN A 398 -1.50 15.18 15.13
CA ASN A 398 -2.44 16.03 14.41
C ASN A 398 -3.50 16.63 15.35
N ILE A 399 -3.58 16.14 16.58
CA ILE A 399 -4.52 16.67 17.58
C ILE A 399 -4.31 18.17 17.72
N ILE A 400 -5.40 18.90 17.53
CA ILE A 400 -5.46 20.32 17.78
C ILE A 400 -5.68 20.52 19.26
N VAL A 401 -4.67 21.11 19.94
CA VAL A 401 -4.77 21.46 21.34
C VAL A 401 -5.20 22.93 21.43
N LEU A 402 -6.42 23.15 21.92
CA LEU A 402 -6.97 24.47 22.10
C LEU A 402 -6.42 25.17 23.37
N SER A 403 -6.51 26.50 23.44
CA SER A 403 -6.00 27.29 24.57
C SER A 403 -6.65 26.94 25.92
N ASN A 404 -7.86 26.37 25.90
CA ASN A 404 -8.55 25.89 27.07
C ASN A 404 -8.10 24.47 27.50
N GLY A 405 -7.14 23.85 26.78
CA GLY A 405 -6.62 22.50 27.05
C GLY A 405 -7.45 21.36 26.49
N GLU A 406 -8.53 21.66 25.74
CA GLU A 406 -9.31 20.63 25.05
C GLU A 406 -8.63 20.16 23.78
N ASN A 407 -8.78 18.88 23.46
CA ASN A 407 -8.20 18.21 22.30
C ASN A 407 -9.26 17.97 21.24
N VAL A 408 -8.97 18.36 20.00
CA VAL A 408 -9.85 18.11 18.86
C VAL A 408 -9.10 17.27 17.83
N SER A 409 -9.68 16.12 17.44
CA SER A 409 -9.16 15.31 16.33
C SER A 409 -9.65 15.86 15.01
N PRO A 410 -8.76 16.37 14.14
CA PRO A 410 -9.17 16.88 12.84
C PRO A 410 -9.74 15.76 11.95
N GLU A 411 -9.24 14.53 12.06
CA GLU A 411 -9.71 13.39 11.28
C GLU A 411 -11.19 13.09 11.55
N VAL A 412 -11.64 13.18 12.80
CA VAL A 412 -13.05 12.99 13.17
C VAL A 412 -13.94 14.05 12.53
N LEU A 413 -13.46 15.29 12.42
CA LEU A 413 -14.20 16.36 11.76
C LEU A 413 -14.18 16.20 10.23
N GLU A 414 -13.08 15.76 9.66
CA GLU A 414 -12.94 15.45 8.24
C GLU A 414 -13.89 14.33 7.81
N ASP A 415 -14.00 13.25 8.60
CA ASP A 415 -14.96 12.17 8.35
C ASP A 415 -16.41 12.68 8.32
N LYS A 416 -16.75 13.61 9.23
CA LYS A 416 -18.06 14.26 9.23
C LYS A 416 -18.28 15.18 8.03
N LEU A 417 -17.23 15.87 7.57
CA LEU A 417 -17.29 16.69 6.35
C LEU A 417 -17.44 15.84 5.09
N TYR A 418 -16.78 14.68 5.03
CA TYR A 418 -16.96 13.72 3.93
C TYR A 418 -18.36 13.10 3.84
N ALA A 419 -19.21 13.26 4.84
CA ALA A 419 -20.63 12.92 4.74
C ALA A 419 -21.40 13.82 3.75
N CYS A 420 -20.85 14.98 3.37
CA CYS A 420 -21.36 15.80 2.27
C CYS A 420 -20.88 15.23 0.92
N PRO A 421 -21.77 14.79 0.01
CA PRO A 421 -21.35 14.23 -1.29
C PRO A 421 -20.60 15.21 -2.20
N LEU A 422 -20.70 16.50 -1.92
CA LEU A 422 -20.01 17.55 -2.66
C LEU A 422 -18.56 17.77 -2.22
N VAL A 423 -18.13 17.19 -1.10
CA VAL A 423 -16.76 17.29 -0.60
C VAL A 423 -15.87 16.24 -1.30
N ASP A 424 -14.93 16.69 -2.10
CA ASP A 424 -13.96 15.83 -2.76
C ASP A 424 -12.73 15.60 -1.89
N GLU A 425 -12.20 16.68 -1.28
CA GLU A 425 -11.08 16.64 -0.34
C GLU A 425 -11.32 17.65 0.78
N CYS A 426 -10.90 17.32 1.98
CA CYS A 426 -10.90 18.26 3.09
C CYS A 426 -9.73 18.05 4.03
N VAL A 427 -9.26 19.16 4.63
CA VAL A 427 -8.25 19.19 5.69
C VAL A 427 -8.74 20.13 6.76
N VAL A 428 -8.83 19.62 7.99
CA VAL A 428 -9.16 20.41 9.18
C VAL A 428 -7.87 20.71 9.94
N TYR A 429 -7.71 21.96 10.38
CA TYR A 429 -6.50 22.43 11.05
C TYR A 429 -6.82 23.57 12.03
N ALA A 430 -5.84 23.91 12.89
CA ALA A 430 -5.92 25.09 13.74
C ALA A 430 -5.48 26.33 12.97
N ASP A 431 -6.30 27.37 12.98
CA ASP A 431 -5.94 28.72 12.55
C ASP A 431 -6.01 29.68 13.75
N GLY A 432 -4.90 29.78 14.47
CA GLY A 432 -4.85 30.39 15.78
C GLY A 432 -5.65 29.57 16.79
N GLU A 433 -6.68 30.15 17.38
CA GLU A 433 -7.58 29.50 18.35
C GLU A 433 -8.86 28.92 17.70
N GLU A 434 -8.98 29.05 16.39
CA GLU A 434 -10.17 28.61 15.65
C GLU A 434 -9.90 27.33 14.88
N ILE A 435 -10.91 26.45 14.80
CA ILE A 435 -10.90 25.31 13.91
C ILE A 435 -11.25 25.78 12.51
N ALA A 436 -10.34 25.54 11.57
CA ALA A 436 -10.51 25.86 10.16
C ALA A 436 -10.60 24.58 9.31
N ALA A 437 -11.32 24.67 8.20
CA ALA A 437 -11.38 23.62 7.20
C ALA A 437 -11.10 24.18 5.81
N ASN A 438 -10.17 23.55 5.08
CA ASN A 438 -10.01 23.71 3.65
C ASN A 438 -10.74 22.57 2.96
N ILE A 439 -11.64 22.90 2.03
CA ILE A 439 -12.41 21.92 1.26
C ILE A 439 -12.18 22.17 -0.22
N PHE A 440 -11.85 21.13 -0.95
CA PHE A 440 -11.89 21.11 -2.41
C PHE A 440 -13.15 20.39 -2.88
N SER A 441 -13.80 20.98 -3.90
CA SER A 441 -15.00 20.41 -4.54
C SER A 441 -15.01 20.77 -6.02
N VAL A 442 -14.96 19.75 -6.89
CA VAL A 442 -15.08 19.93 -8.33
C VAL A 442 -16.42 20.60 -8.68
N ALA A 443 -17.51 20.20 -7.99
CA ALA A 443 -18.82 20.77 -8.23
C ALA A 443 -18.90 22.25 -7.80
N ALA A 444 -18.35 22.61 -6.63
CA ALA A 444 -18.34 23.96 -6.12
C ALA A 444 -17.42 24.90 -6.91
N ALA A 445 -16.33 24.38 -7.46
CA ALA A 445 -15.44 25.14 -8.36
C ALA A 445 -16.14 25.52 -9.67
N ALA A 446 -17.13 24.75 -10.10
CA ALA A 446 -17.89 25.01 -11.33
C ALA A 446 -19.20 25.78 -11.11
N ASP A 447 -19.78 25.73 -9.91
CA ASP A 447 -21.13 26.26 -9.61
C ASP A 447 -21.19 26.81 -8.16
N GLU A 448 -21.37 28.12 -8.02
CA GLU A 448 -21.48 28.80 -6.71
C GLU A 448 -22.67 28.29 -5.89
N THR A 449 -23.74 27.79 -6.52
CA THR A 449 -24.86 27.19 -5.77
C THR A 449 -24.43 25.95 -4.99
N LYS A 450 -23.48 25.18 -5.52
CA LYS A 450 -22.87 24.02 -4.86
C LYS A 450 -21.95 24.46 -3.72
N ALA A 451 -21.24 25.55 -3.88
CA ALA A 451 -20.47 26.16 -2.79
C ALA A 451 -21.37 26.57 -1.61
N GLU A 452 -22.54 27.18 -1.90
CA GLU A 452 -23.51 27.54 -0.86
C GLU A 452 -24.12 26.28 -0.18
N GLU A 453 -24.37 25.19 -0.92
CA GLU A 453 -24.81 23.92 -0.34
C GLU A 453 -23.77 23.39 0.66
N ILE A 454 -22.46 23.43 0.35
CA ILE A 454 -21.39 23.03 1.28
C ILE A 454 -21.39 23.92 2.52
N ARG A 455 -21.49 25.26 2.36
CA ARG A 455 -21.53 26.19 3.49
C ARG A 455 -22.75 25.91 4.40
N ALA A 456 -23.90 25.63 3.80
CA ALA A 456 -25.11 25.28 4.53
C ALA A 456 -24.95 23.96 5.30
N PHE A 457 -24.33 22.96 4.67
CA PHE A 457 -24.00 21.68 5.31
C PHE A 457 -23.10 21.87 6.52
N VAL A 458 -21.98 22.60 6.39
CA VAL A 458 -21.04 22.86 7.50
C VAL A 458 -21.75 23.63 8.63
N LYS A 459 -22.60 24.59 8.30
CA LYS A 459 -23.41 25.30 9.30
C LYS A 459 -24.38 24.38 10.03
N GLN A 460 -24.97 23.40 9.35
CA GLN A 460 -25.82 22.40 9.98
C GLN A 460 -25.00 21.41 10.83
N LEU A 461 -23.87 20.95 10.34
CA LEU A 461 -22.94 20.10 11.06
C LEU A 461 -22.52 20.75 12.39
N ASN A 462 -22.12 22.02 12.35
CA ASN A 462 -21.72 22.76 13.55
C ASN A 462 -22.82 22.80 14.64
N ARG A 463 -24.09 22.69 14.29
CA ARG A 463 -25.19 22.63 15.29
C ARG A 463 -25.22 21.30 16.05
N THR A 464 -24.60 20.26 15.50
CA THR A 464 -24.53 18.93 16.12
C THR A 464 -23.22 18.72 16.88
N LEU A 465 -22.23 19.60 16.68
CA LEU A 465 -20.91 19.50 17.28
C LEU A 465 -20.84 20.24 18.63
N PRO A 466 -20.04 19.72 19.60
CA PRO A 466 -19.62 20.49 20.75
C PRO A 466 -19.01 21.84 20.28
N ARG A 467 -19.15 22.87 21.12
CA ARG A 467 -18.71 24.22 20.74
C ARG A 467 -17.23 24.28 20.34
N VAL A 468 -16.39 23.49 20.98
CA VAL A 468 -14.95 23.43 20.78
C VAL A 468 -14.54 22.72 19.48
N GLU A 469 -15.42 21.87 18.94
CA GLU A 469 -15.21 21.15 17.68
C GLU A 469 -15.82 21.87 16.47
N GLN A 470 -16.53 23.01 16.69
CA GLN A 470 -17.18 23.71 15.59
C GLN A 470 -16.15 24.34 14.65
N ILE A 471 -16.39 24.18 13.36
CA ILE A 471 -15.57 24.77 12.30
C ILE A 471 -15.95 26.24 12.16
N GLN A 472 -15.06 27.13 12.57
CA GLN A 472 -15.27 28.57 12.54
C GLN A 472 -14.88 29.20 11.21
N LYS A 473 -13.83 28.65 10.57
CA LYS A 473 -13.35 29.13 9.27
C LYS A 473 -13.52 28.07 8.21
N LEU A 474 -14.14 28.42 7.10
CA LEU A 474 -14.33 27.53 5.96
C LEU A 474 -13.76 28.17 4.70
N ASN A 475 -12.77 27.50 4.11
CA ASN A 475 -12.16 27.89 2.86
C ASN A 475 -12.53 26.87 1.78
N LEU A 476 -13.12 27.32 0.69
CA LEU A 476 -13.40 26.49 -0.49
C LEU A 476 -12.29 26.72 -1.51
N SER A 477 -11.56 25.65 -1.84
CA SER A 477 -10.50 25.68 -2.85
C SER A 477 -11.06 25.38 -4.23
N ALA A 478 -10.58 26.11 -5.22
CA ALA A 478 -10.84 25.82 -6.64
C ALA A 478 -9.92 24.74 -7.22
N GLU A 479 -8.86 24.38 -6.49
CA GLU A 479 -7.85 23.41 -6.90
C GLU A 479 -7.75 22.29 -5.85
N GLU A 480 -7.29 21.11 -6.28
CA GLU A 480 -6.99 20.00 -5.37
C GLU A 480 -6.06 20.45 -4.24
N LEU A 481 -6.31 19.91 -3.04
CA LEU A 481 -5.48 20.25 -1.89
C LEU A 481 -4.09 19.60 -2.02
N PRO A 482 -3.04 20.19 -1.42
CA PRO A 482 -1.69 19.66 -1.46
C PRO A 482 -1.63 18.24 -0.91
N LYS A 483 -0.92 17.36 -1.63
CA LYS A 483 -0.74 15.95 -1.27
C LYS A 483 0.74 15.61 -1.19
N ASN A 484 1.07 14.64 -0.36
CA ASN A 484 2.39 14.04 -0.38
C ASN A 484 2.55 13.07 -1.57
N SER A 485 3.73 12.49 -1.74
CA SER A 485 4.04 11.52 -2.80
C SER A 485 3.19 10.22 -2.75
N THR A 486 2.47 9.99 -1.68
CA THR A 486 1.57 8.84 -1.51
C THR A 486 0.11 9.18 -1.75
N GLY A 487 -0.18 10.43 -2.14
CA GLY A 487 -1.54 10.93 -2.36
C GLY A 487 -2.30 11.27 -1.08
N LYS A 488 -1.65 11.26 0.10
CA LYS A 488 -2.26 11.75 1.36
C LYS A 488 -2.24 13.27 1.40
N LEU A 489 -3.34 13.85 1.84
CA LEU A 489 -3.45 15.29 2.05
C LEU A 489 -2.42 15.80 3.07
N LEU A 490 -1.80 16.92 2.77
CA LEU A 490 -0.88 17.63 3.67
C LEU A 490 -1.69 18.60 4.55
N ARG A 491 -1.32 18.66 5.85
CA ARG A 491 -1.83 19.62 6.83
C ARG A 491 -0.84 20.73 7.06
#